data_c6c26b9b1bd5cddf32136f1e493a9625
#
_entry.id   c6c26b9b1bd5cddf32136f1e493a9625
#
_cell.length_a   1.000
_cell.length_b   1.000
_cell.length_c   1.000
_cell.angle_alpha   90.00
_cell.angle_beta   90.00
_cell.angle_gamma   90.00
#
_symmetry.space_group_name_H-M   'P 1'
#
loop_
_entity.id
_entity.type
_entity.pdbx_description
1 polymer ?
#
loop_
_entity_poly.entity_id
_entity_poly.type
_entity_poly.pdbx_seq_one_letter_code
_entity_poly.pdbx_strand_id
1 'polypeptide(L)'
;MLDTIELSKKLISFDSVTPAKQDIFDFLIKVFEENGFTTKQLNFDGDGSYEVINIMATYGPTNTNGKHFNFLCHVDVVPPGNLEDWDTHPFEPTIKDGYLYGRGSEDMKGCTAASMVSVFKFIKENKDFNGTISFIITGDEEADSINGVKKVVRWLKENNIRIDGSIATESSSEKIIGDQIKVGRKGA
;
A
#
# COMPACT_ATOMS: atom_id res chain seq x y z
N MET A 1 -14.60 -11.25 -9.13
CA MET A 1 -14.08 -10.69 -7.87
C MET A 1 -12.57 -10.68 -8.02
N LEU A 2 -11.91 -9.58 -7.67
CA LEU A 2 -10.44 -9.49 -7.77
C LEU A 2 -9.85 -10.55 -6.82
N ASP A 3 -8.92 -11.33 -7.33
CA ASP A 3 -8.23 -12.37 -6.56
C ASP A 3 -6.95 -11.83 -5.95
N THR A 4 -6.69 -12.16 -4.68
CA THR A 4 -5.53 -11.65 -3.95
C THR A 4 -4.21 -12.06 -4.60
N ILE A 5 -4.11 -13.30 -5.06
CA ILE A 5 -2.87 -13.82 -5.67
C ILE A 5 -2.62 -13.11 -7.01
N GLU A 6 -3.66 -12.97 -7.84
CA GLU A 6 -3.51 -12.29 -9.14
C GLU A 6 -3.20 -10.80 -8.97
N LEU A 7 -3.78 -10.13 -7.96
CA LEU A 7 -3.41 -8.74 -7.65
C LEU A 7 -1.97 -8.65 -7.14
N SER A 8 -1.55 -9.55 -6.25
CA SER A 8 -0.16 -9.63 -5.77
C SER A 8 0.82 -9.82 -6.92
N LYS A 9 0.55 -10.79 -7.80
CA LYS A 9 1.37 -11.02 -9.00
C LYS A 9 1.46 -9.77 -9.86
N LYS A 10 0.34 -9.09 -10.09
CA LYS A 10 0.33 -7.85 -10.88
C LYS A 10 1.17 -6.76 -10.22
N LEU A 11 1.05 -6.54 -8.91
CA LEU A 11 1.86 -5.55 -8.20
C LEU A 11 3.36 -5.91 -8.24
N ILE A 12 3.71 -7.18 -8.05
CA ILE A 12 5.10 -7.65 -8.13
C ILE A 12 5.69 -7.43 -9.53
N SER A 13 4.88 -7.56 -10.59
CA SER A 13 5.36 -7.39 -11.97
C SER A 13 5.81 -5.97 -12.33
N PHE A 14 5.53 -4.97 -11.50
CA PHE A 14 6.09 -3.64 -11.65
C PHE A 14 7.50 -3.57 -11.05
N ASP A 15 8.48 -3.13 -11.84
CA ASP A 15 9.81 -2.74 -11.34
C ASP A 15 9.68 -1.38 -10.64
N SER A 16 9.31 -1.44 -9.37
CA SER A 16 9.09 -0.27 -8.51
C SER A 16 10.21 -0.09 -7.47
N VAL A 17 11.47 -0.33 -7.87
CA VAL A 17 12.61 0.03 -7.02
C VAL A 17 12.53 1.51 -6.66
N THR A 18 12.75 1.81 -5.36
CA THR A 18 12.55 3.14 -4.79
C THR A 18 13.32 4.24 -5.54
N PRO A 19 12.66 5.36 -5.90
CA PRO A 19 11.24 5.67 -5.73
C PRO A 19 10.37 4.96 -6.77
N ALA A 20 9.20 4.49 -6.34
CA ALA A 20 8.26 3.82 -7.25
C ALA A 20 7.80 4.73 -8.38
N LYS A 21 7.65 4.16 -9.58
CA LYS A 21 7.33 4.88 -10.82
C LYS A 21 5.82 5.07 -10.99
N GLN A 22 5.44 5.96 -11.91
CA GLN A 22 4.04 6.33 -12.17
C GLN A 22 3.16 5.12 -12.57
N ASP A 23 3.69 4.15 -13.29
CA ASP A 23 2.93 3.03 -13.87
C ASP A 23 2.21 2.15 -12.83
N ILE A 24 2.85 1.89 -11.69
CA ILE A 24 2.20 1.14 -10.60
C ILE A 24 1.08 1.97 -9.96
N PHE A 25 1.24 3.30 -9.86
CA PHE A 25 0.20 4.18 -9.32
C PHE A 25 -0.99 4.32 -10.27
N ASP A 26 -0.76 4.43 -11.58
CA ASP A 26 -1.83 4.44 -12.59
C ASP A 26 -2.66 3.15 -12.51
N PHE A 27 -2.00 2.01 -12.35
CA PHE A 27 -2.68 0.74 -12.14
C PHE A 27 -3.51 0.73 -10.85
N LEU A 28 -2.93 1.17 -9.73
CA LEU A 28 -3.62 1.21 -8.44
C LEU A 28 -4.81 2.16 -8.45
N ILE A 29 -4.66 3.36 -9.00
CA ILE A 29 -5.73 4.34 -9.16
C ILE A 29 -6.91 3.70 -9.90
N LYS A 30 -6.64 3.07 -11.04
CA LYS A 30 -7.66 2.37 -11.82
C LYS A 30 -8.37 1.30 -11.00
N VAL A 31 -7.63 0.44 -10.29
CA VAL A 31 -8.20 -0.62 -9.46
C VAL A 31 -9.07 -0.06 -8.35
N PHE A 32 -8.64 1.00 -7.68
CA PHE A 32 -9.43 1.65 -6.64
C PHE A 32 -10.72 2.26 -7.18
N GLU A 33 -10.65 2.98 -8.30
CA GLU A 33 -11.81 3.64 -8.91
C GLU A 33 -12.84 2.63 -9.43
N GLU A 34 -12.39 1.53 -10.03
CA GLU A 34 -13.26 0.40 -10.43
C GLU A 34 -13.98 -0.25 -9.24
N ASN A 35 -13.47 -0.09 -8.02
CA ASN A 35 -14.08 -0.57 -6.78
C ASN A 35 -14.78 0.53 -5.96
N GLY A 36 -15.05 1.68 -6.57
CA GLY A 36 -15.87 2.75 -6.00
C GLY A 36 -15.14 3.72 -5.07
N PHE A 37 -13.82 3.71 -5.07
CA PHE A 37 -13.02 4.70 -4.35
C PHE A 37 -12.84 5.98 -5.17
N THR A 38 -12.72 7.10 -4.48
CA THR A 38 -12.18 8.33 -5.05
C THR A 38 -10.68 8.36 -4.77
N THR A 39 -9.87 8.64 -5.79
CA THR A 39 -8.43 8.67 -5.68
C THR A 39 -7.88 10.09 -5.75
N LYS A 40 -6.79 10.33 -5.07
CA LYS A 40 -5.99 11.56 -5.17
C LYS A 40 -4.52 11.21 -5.18
N GLN A 41 -3.84 11.57 -6.26
CA GLN A 41 -2.39 11.50 -6.35
C GLN A 41 -1.77 12.73 -5.68
N LEU A 42 -0.75 12.51 -4.90
CA LEU A 42 -0.03 13.51 -4.11
C LEU A 42 1.47 13.36 -4.42
N ASN A 43 1.99 14.27 -5.21
CA ASN A 43 3.42 14.30 -5.52
C ASN A 43 4.10 15.31 -4.60
N PHE A 44 5.14 14.87 -3.94
CA PHE A 44 5.94 15.73 -3.08
C PHE A 44 7.41 15.65 -3.46
N ASP A 45 8.08 16.78 -3.39
CA ASP A 45 9.50 16.94 -3.65
C ASP A 45 10.15 17.84 -2.59
N GLY A 46 11.43 18.15 -2.75
CA GLY A 46 12.17 19.06 -1.88
C GLY A 46 12.81 18.40 -0.67
N ASP A 47 13.21 19.22 0.29
CA ASP A 47 13.92 18.82 1.52
C ASP A 47 15.19 17.98 1.26
N GLY A 48 15.83 18.20 0.08
CA GLY A 48 17.09 17.53 -0.31
C GLY A 48 16.93 16.13 -0.86
N SER A 49 15.72 15.69 -1.16
CA SER A 49 15.41 14.38 -1.73
C SER A 49 14.63 14.49 -3.05
N TYR A 50 14.44 13.39 -3.73
CA TYR A 50 13.75 13.26 -5.01
C TYR A 50 12.22 13.40 -4.88
N GLU A 51 11.54 13.61 -6.01
CA GLU A 51 10.07 13.56 -6.06
C GLU A 51 9.56 12.15 -5.76
N VAL A 52 8.52 12.08 -4.94
CA VAL A 52 7.84 10.84 -4.56
C VAL A 52 6.36 10.95 -4.87
N ILE A 53 5.85 9.93 -5.55
CA ILE A 53 4.43 9.76 -5.80
C ILE A 53 3.81 9.05 -4.61
N ASN A 54 2.70 9.62 -4.13
CA ASN A 54 1.85 9.00 -3.13
C ASN A 54 0.41 9.04 -3.65
N ILE A 55 -0.43 8.13 -3.22
CA ILE A 55 -1.87 8.21 -3.47
C ILE A 55 -2.66 8.08 -2.18
N MET A 56 -3.80 8.74 -2.14
CA MET A 56 -4.86 8.52 -1.17
C MET A 56 -6.10 8.06 -1.92
N ALA A 57 -6.54 6.82 -1.64
CA ALA A 57 -7.80 6.27 -2.14
C ALA A 57 -8.81 6.24 -1.00
N THR A 58 -10.01 6.77 -1.22
CA THR A 58 -11.02 6.95 -0.16
C THR A 58 -12.36 6.41 -0.60
N TYR A 59 -12.99 5.61 0.26
CA TYR A 59 -14.37 5.15 0.14
C TYR A 59 -15.20 5.71 1.29
N GLY A 60 -16.35 6.26 0.97
CA GLY A 60 -17.21 6.95 1.92
C GLY A 60 -16.87 8.43 2.11
N PRO A 61 -17.70 9.16 2.84
CA PRO A 61 -17.54 10.61 3.02
C PRO A 61 -16.41 10.93 4.01
N THR A 62 -15.58 11.89 3.63
CA THR A 62 -14.49 12.44 4.45
C THR A 62 -14.97 13.47 5.40
N ASN A 63 -15.19 13.68 6.46
CA ASN A 63 -15.73 14.77 7.32
C ASN A 63 -17.18 14.53 7.76
N THR A 64 -17.46 13.29 8.16
CA THR A 64 -18.74 12.96 8.79
C THR A 64 -18.57 12.62 10.27
N ASN A 65 -19.70 12.39 10.95
CA ASN A 65 -19.70 11.85 12.32
C ASN A 65 -19.26 10.35 12.38
N GLY A 66 -19.05 9.72 11.21
CA GLY A 66 -18.55 8.36 11.09
C GLY A 66 -17.05 8.27 11.36
N LYS A 67 -16.57 7.08 11.70
CA LYS A 67 -15.16 6.82 11.89
C LYS A 67 -14.42 6.69 10.58
N HIS A 68 -13.17 7.18 10.54
CA HIS A 68 -12.27 7.05 9.41
C HIS A 68 -11.12 6.11 9.77
N PHE A 69 -11.08 4.97 9.07
CA PHE A 69 -10.00 3.99 9.21
C PHE A 69 -9.11 3.97 7.96
N ASN A 70 -7.80 3.94 8.17
CA ASN A 70 -6.81 3.98 7.11
C ASN A 70 -5.94 2.72 7.08
N PHE A 71 -5.65 2.26 5.88
CA PHE A 71 -4.60 1.28 5.58
C PHE A 71 -3.40 2.02 5.01
N LEU A 72 -2.26 1.89 5.67
CA LEU A 72 -1.00 2.47 5.22
C LEU A 72 -0.16 1.39 4.56
N CYS A 73 0.24 1.64 3.33
CA CYS A 73 1.00 0.70 2.52
C CYS A 73 2.11 1.43 1.76
N HIS A 74 3.11 0.67 1.32
CA HIS A 74 4.02 1.12 0.29
C HIS A 74 4.04 0.14 -0.90
N VAL A 75 4.53 0.60 -2.03
CA VAL A 75 4.64 -0.21 -3.25
C VAL A 75 6.00 -0.12 -3.91
N ASP A 76 6.87 0.71 -3.36
CA ASP A 76 8.29 0.68 -3.68
C ASP A 76 8.94 -0.53 -3.02
N VAL A 77 10.09 -0.90 -3.52
CA VAL A 77 10.86 -2.06 -3.06
C VAL A 77 12.35 -1.76 -3.08
N VAL A 78 13.11 -2.40 -2.20
CA VAL A 78 14.57 -2.38 -2.28
C VAL A 78 15.08 -3.01 -3.58
N PRO A 79 16.25 -2.62 -4.08
CA PRO A 79 16.86 -3.26 -5.25
C PRO A 79 16.92 -4.79 -5.11
N PRO A 80 16.72 -5.56 -6.18
CA PRO A 80 16.75 -7.02 -6.12
C PRO A 80 18.15 -7.61 -5.79
N GLY A 81 19.20 -6.81 -5.93
CA GLY A 81 20.56 -7.31 -5.82
C GLY A 81 21.03 -7.98 -7.11
N ASN A 82 21.90 -8.98 -6.98
CA ASN A 82 22.39 -9.72 -8.14
C ASN A 82 21.30 -10.66 -8.66
N LEU A 83 20.95 -10.53 -9.94
CA LEU A 83 19.90 -11.34 -10.56
C LEU A 83 20.27 -12.82 -10.66
N GLU A 84 21.54 -13.15 -10.66
CA GLU A 84 22.03 -14.54 -10.67
C GLU A 84 21.75 -15.29 -9.36
N ASP A 85 21.46 -14.57 -8.28
CA ASP A 85 21.11 -15.15 -6.97
C ASP A 85 19.63 -15.50 -6.85
N TRP A 86 18.82 -15.20 -7.88
CA TRP A 86 17.39 -15.49 -7.90
C TRP A 86 17.09 -16.76 -8.68
N ASP A 87 16.30 -17.67 -8.09
CA ASP A 87 15.73 -18.83 -8.79
C ASP A 87 14.70 -18.46 -9.87
N THR A 88 14.03 -17.30 -9.70
CA THR A 88 13.06 -16.74 -10.62
C THR A 88 13.32 -15.25 -10.76
N HIS A 89 13.00 -14.64 -11.91
CA HIS A 89 13.21 -13.20 -12.07
C HIS A 89 12.41 -12.39 -11.03
N PRO A 90 13.02 -11.42 -10.31
CA PRO A 90 12.38 -10.73 -9.18
C PRO A 90 11.08 -9.99 -9.52
N PHE A 91 10.89 -9.56 -10.78
CA PHE A 91 9.67 -8.89 -11.25
C PHE A 91 8.82 -9.77 -12.19
N GLU A 92 9.10 -11.07 -12.25
CA GLU A 92 8.26 -12.09 -12.91
C GLU A 92 7.64 -13.01 -11.86
N PRO A 93 6.51 -12.62 -11.25
CA PRO A 93 5.94 -13.32 -10.09
C PRO A 93 5.65 -14.78 -10.40
N THR A 94 6.28 -15.67 -9.67
CA THR A 94 6.23 -17.12 -9.90
C THR A 94 5.62 -17.84 -8.70
N ILE A 95 4.65 -18.73 -8.94
CA ILE A 95 4.15 -19.63 -7.89
C ILE A 95 4.90 -20.95 -8.01
N LYS A 96 5.59 -21.33 -6.94
CA LYS A 96 6.35 -22.57 -6.84
C LYS A 96 6.17 -23.15 -5.44
N ASP A 97 5.86 -24.42 -5.33
CA ASP A 97 5.71 -25.18 -4.06
C ASP A 97 4.74 -24.53 -3.05
N GLY A 98 3.69 -23.85 -3.56
CA GLY A 98 2.70 -23.16 -2.73
C GLY A 98 3.11 -21.74 -2.26
N TYR A 99 4.25 -21.24 -2.69
CA TYR A 99 4.76 -19.88 -2.37
C TYR A 99 4.76 -18.99 -3.61
N LEU A 100 4.51 -17.70 -3.37
CA LEU A 100 4.62 -16.66 -4.40
C LEU A 100 6.00 -15.99 -4.29
N TYR A 101 6.82 -16.19 -5.30
CA TYR A 101 8.16 -15.61 -5.39
C TYR A 101 8.16 -14.32 -6.21
N GLY A 102 8.91 -13.32 -5.75
CA GLY A 102 9.16 -12.06 -6.42
C GLY A 102 9.54 -10.96 -5.44
N ARG A 103 10.24 -9.92 -5.90
CA ARG A 103 10.63 -8.77 -5.06
C ARG A 103 9.39 -8.03 -4.56
N GLY A 104 9.30 -7.82 -3.23
CA GLY A 104 8.15 -7.19 -2.60
C GLY A 104 6.95 -8.14 -2.37
N SER A 105 7.09 -9.45 -2.58
CA SER A 105 5.98 -10.40 -2.34
C SER A 105 5.53 -10.40 -0.87
N GLU A 106 6.45 -10.25 0.07
CA GLU A 106 6.18 -10.11 1.50
C GLU A 106 6.14 -8.64 1.93
N ASP A 107 7.14 -7.87 1.58
CA ASP A 107 7.35 -6.48 1.93
C ASP A 107 7.20 -5.58 0.71
N MET A 108 6.02 -4.89 0.56
CA MET A 108 4.75 -5.32 1.19
C MET A 108 3.62 -5.44 0.15
N LYS A 109 3.95 -5.71 -1.13
CA LYS A 109 2.97 -5.76 -2.24
C LYS A 109 1.90 -6.85 -2.02
N GLY A 110 2.29 -8.01 -1.43
CA GLY A 110 1.35 -9.08 -1.07
C GLY A 110 0.36 -8.63 0.02
N CYS A 111 0.85 -8.00 1.07
CA CYS A 111 0.03 -7.46 2.14
C CYS A 111 -0.87 -6.32 1.66
N THR A 112 -0.37 -5.47 0.75
CA THR A 112 -1.17 -4.43 0.08
C THR A 112 -2.32 -5.04 -0.70
N ALA A 113 -2.05 -6.06 -1.53
CA ALA A 113 -3.08 -6.76 -2.30
C ALA A 113 -4.13 -7.43 -1.40
N ALA A 114 -3.69 -8.10 -0.34
CA ALA A 114 -4.58 -8.76 0.62
C ALA A 114 -5.51 -7.75 1.31
N SER A 115 -4.97 -6.61 1.73
CA SER A 115 -5.74 -5.53 2.36
C SER A 115 -6.77 -4.94 1.39
N MET A 116 -6.37 -4.65 0.15
CA MET A 116 -7.27 -4.11 -0.89
C MET A 116 -8.43 -5.07 -1.15
N VAL A 117 -8.15 -6.34 -1.43
CA VAL A 117 -9.17 -7.35 -1.73
C VAL A 117 -10.12 -7.56 -0.55
N SER A 118 -9.58 -7.60 0.68
CA SER A 118 -10.39 -7.73 1.90
C SER A 118 -11.34 -6.56 2.09
N VAL A 119 -10.87 -5.34 1.87
CA VAL A 119 -11.70 -4.13 1.98
C VAL A 119 -12.73 -4.06 0.86
N PHE A 120 -12.38 -4.39 -0.38
CA PHE A 120 -13.35 -4.42 -1.49
C PHE A 120 -14.47 -5.45 -1.24
N LYS A 121 -14.11 -6.61 -0.66
CA LYS A 121 -15.11 -7.60 -0.24
C LYS A 121 -15.99 -7.07 0.88
N PHE A 122 -15.39 -6.48 1.92
CA PHE A 122 -16.12 -5.88 3.03
C PHE A 122 -17.14 -4.85 2.57
N ILE A 123 -16.74 -3.90 1.72
CA ILE A 123 -17.62 -2.85 1.18
C ILE A 123 -18.78 -3.47 0.38
N LYS A 124 -18.50 -4.49 -0.41
CA LYS A 124 -19.51 -5.16 -1.22
C LYS A 124 -20.57 -5.88 -0.36
N GLU A 125 -20.13 -6.45 0.75
CA GLU A 125 -21.00 -7.20 1.68
C GLU A 125 -21.72 -6.29 2.69
N ASN A 126 -21.21 -5.06 2.93
CA ASN A 126 -21.71 -4.13 3.94
C ASN A 126 -22.07 -2.77 3.32
N LYS A 127 -23.09 -2.76 2.47
CA LYS A 127 -23.51 -1.54 1.72
C LYS A 127 -23.98 -0.38 2.61
N ASP A 128 -24.45 -0.70 3.81
CA ASP A 128 -24.92 0.28 4.81
C ASP A 128 -23.79 0.74 5.74
N PHE A 129 -22.54 0.45 5.40
CA PHE A 129 -21.38 0.89 6.17
C PHE A 129 -21.38 2.42 6.29
N ASN A 130 -21.43 2.90 7.54
CA ASN A 130 -21.43 4.32 7.85
C ASN A 130 -20.07 4.74 8.43
N GLY A 131 -19.15 5.05 7.54
CA GLY A 131 -17.80 5.45 7.89
C GLY A 131 -16.97 5.72 6.65
N THR A 132 -15.69 5.96 6.85
CA THR A 132 -14.73 6.18 5.79
C THR A 132 -13.63 5.14 5.88
N ILE A 133 -13.29 4.52 4.78
CA ILE A 133 -12.09 3.70 4.64
C ILE A 133 -11.17 4.35 3.65
N SER A 134 -9.90 4.49 3.99
CA SER A 134 -8.89 4.99 3.06
C SER A 134 -7.67 4.08 2.98
N PHE A 135 -6.98 4.19 1.86
CA PHE A 135 -5.62 3.71 1.68
C PHE A 135 -4.71 4.89 1.43
N ILE A 136 -3.59 4.95 2.13
CA ILE A 136 -2.47 5.82 1.81
C ILE A 136 -1.37 4.89 1.33
N ILE A 137 -0.93 5.09 0.09
CA ILE A 137 0.12 4.27 -0.53
C ILE A 137 1.25 5.19 -0.96
N THR A 138 2.44 4.95 -0.42
CA THR A 138 3.66 5.69 -0.75
C THR A 138 4.54 4.94 -1.72
N GLY A 139 5.36 5.68 -2.46
CA GLY A 139 6.40 5.15 -3.34
C GLY A 139 7.83 5.33 -2.80
N ASP A 140 7.97 5.64 -1.51
CA ASP A 140 9.27 5.82 -0.84
C ASP A 140 9.13 5.52 0.65
N GLU A 141 9.12 4.22 0.98
CA GLU A 141 9.26 3.74 2.35
C GLU A 141 10.68 3.18 2.58
N GLU A 142 11.22 2.52 1.58
CA GLU A 142 12.42 1.69 1.61
C GLU A 142 13.74 2.48 1.45
N ALA A 143 13.67 3.81 1.28
CA ALA A 143 14.87 4.63 1.14
C ALA A 143 14.80 5.91 1.98
N ASP A 144 14.80 7.09 1.38
CA ASP A 144 14.90 8.37 2.12
C ASP A 144 13.71 8.65 3.03
N SER A 145 12.50 8.21 2.65
CA SER A 145 11.23 8.41 3.38
C SER A 145 10.94 9.89 3.72
N ILE A 146 11.48 10.84 2.93
CA ILE A 146 11.35 12.28 3.18
C ILE A 146 10.07 12.82 2.56
N ASN A 147 9.85 12.51 1.27
CA ASN A 147 8.72 13.00 0.48
C ASN A 147 7.54 12.01 0.40
N GLY A 148 7.59 10.93 1.22
CA GLY A 148 6.56 9.91 1.37
C GLY A 148 5.51 10.26 2.43
N VAL A 149 5.18 9.30 3.28
CA VAL A 149 4.11 9.37 4.31
C VAL A 149 4.18 10.61 5.19
N LYS A 150 5.39 11.07 5.52
CA LYS A 150 5.61 12.29 6.33
C LYS A 150 4.97 13.52 5.71
N LYS A 151 5.09 13.69 4.39
CA LYS A 151 4.45 14.79 3.64
C LYS A 151 2.94 14.58 3.52
N VAL A 152 2.50 13.34 3.31
CA VAL A 152 1.07 13.00 3.29
C VAL A 152 0.40 13.37 4.61
N VAL A 153 1.01 13.05 5.76
CA VAL A 153 0.47 13.41 7.09
C VAL A 153 0.37 14.93 7.27
N ARG A 154 1.35 15.70 6.76
CA ARG A 154 1.27 17.17 6.77
C ARG A 154 0.10 17.63 5.91
N TRP A 155 -0.02 17.10 4.68
CA TRP A 155 -1.11 17.43 3.77
C TRP A 155 -2.50 17.11 4.37
N LEU A 156 -2.66 15.96 5.05
CA LEU A 156 -3.90 15.61 5.76
C LEU A 156 -4.29 16.68 6.78
N LYS A 157 -3.32 17.15 7.58
CA LYS A 157 -3.55 18.22 8.58
C LYS A 157 -3.97 19.51 7.94
N GLU A 158 -3.29 19.94 6.86
CA GLU A 158 -3.58 21.18 6.12
C GLU A 158 -4.96 21.15 5.46
N ASN A 159 -5.44 19.96 5.08
CA ASN A 159 -6.76 19.76 4.48
C ASN A 159 -7.84 19.36 5.50
N ASN A 160 -7.56 19.41 6.80
CA ASN A 160 -8.48 19.03 7.89
C ASN A 160 -9.07 17.62 7.73
N ILE A 161 -8.30 16.69 7.20
CA ILE A 161 -8.71 15.28 7.06
C ILE A 161 -8.26 14.54 8.32
N ARG A 162 -9.24 14.09 9.11
CA ARG A 162 -8.99 13.32 10.32
C ARG A 162 -9.08 11.84 10.03
N ILE A 163 -8.09 11.08 10.50
CA ILE A 163 -8.08 9.62 10.55
C ILE A 163 -8.19 9.21 12.01
N ASP A 164 -9.16 8.36 12.35
CA ASP A 164 -9.40 7.90 13.74
C ASP A 164 -8.55 6.67 14.09
N GLY A 165 -8.19 5.86 13.09
CA GLY A 165 -7.32 4.71 13.26
C GLY A 165 -6.59 4.37 11.98
N SER A 166 -5.36 3.90 12.09
CA SER A 166 -4.56 3.46 10.95
C SER A 166 -3.82 2.17 11.28
N ILE A 167 -3.70 1.31 10.28
CA ILE A 167 -2.86 0.12 10.33
C ILE A 167 -1.86 0.16 9.18
N ALA A 168 -0.57 -0.02 9.48
CA ALA A 168 0.43 -0.39 8.49
C ALA A 168 0.37 -1.90 8.33
N THR A 169 0.10 -2.35 7.12
CA THR A 169 -0.15 -3.77 6.85
C THR A 169 1.13 -4.56 6.57
N GLU A 170 2.20 -4.18 7.22
CA GLU A 170 3.47 -4.90 7.20
C GLU A 170 3.37 -6.29 7.85
N SER A 171 4.14 -7.23 7.35
CA SER A 171 4.23 -8.55 7.96
C SER A 171 4.86 -8.47 9.35
N SER A 172 4.21 -9.05 10.33
CA SER A 172 4.66 -9.02 11.73
C SER A 172 4.50 -10.34 12.46
N SER A 173 3.87 -11.33 11.83
CA SER A 173 3.64 -12.65 12.41
C SER A 173 4.94 -13.44 12.49
N GLU A 174 5.12 -14.22 13.57
CA GLU A 174 6.33 -15.03 13.75
C GLU A 174 6.11 -16.52 13.44
N LYS A 175 4.98 -17.08 13.87
CA LYS A 175 4.70 -18.53 13.76
C LYS A 175 3.43 -18.83 13.00
N ILE A 176 2.40 -18.05 13.24
CA ILE A 176 1.08 -18.23 12.64
C ILE A 176 0.59 -16.84 12.22
N ILE A 177 -0.04 -16.73 11.05
CA ILE A 177 -0.60 -15.46 10.57
C ILE A 177 -1.52 -14.86 11.63
N GLY A 178 -1.22 -13.64 12.07
CA GLY A 178 -1.98 -12.89 13.05
C GLY A 178 -1.61 -13.17 14.52
N ASP A 179 -0.53 -13.88 14.79
CA ASP A 179 -0.06 -14.13 16.16
C ASP A 179 0.60 -12.91 16.85
N GLN A 180 0.96 -11.89 16.07
CA GLN A 180 1.54 -10.65 16.58
C GLN A 180 0.96 -9.42 15.91
N ILE A 181 0.78 -8.36 16.71
CA ILE A 181 0.49 -7.01 16.27
C ILE A 181 1.49 -6.06 16.93
N LYS A 182 2.24 -5.32 16.11
CA LYS A 182 3.11 -4.24 16.60
C LYS A 182 2.28 -2.99 16.84
N VAL A 183 2.23 -2.51 18.08
CA VAL A 183 1.46 -1.31 18.46
C VAL A 183 2.30 -0.03 18.47
N GLY A 184 3.58 -0.14 18.20
CA GLY A 184 4.51 0.98 18.10
C GLY A 184 5.98 0.51 18.03
N ARG A 185 6.84 1.43 17.66
CA ARG A 185 8.29 1.23 17.60
C ARG A 185 8.98 2.36 18.34
N LYS A 186 9.90 2.04 19.25
CA LYS A 186 10.76 3.03 19.91
C LYS A 186 12.10 3.11 19.21
N GLY A 187 12.50 4.33 18.91
CA GLY A 187 13.75 4.61 18.26
C GLY A 187 13.66 4.43 16.73
N ALA A 188 14.51 5.09 16.04
CA ALA A 188 14.84 4.89 14.64
C ALA A 188 16.32 4.54 14.57
#